data_a6cddad4c9b7a2f45ef24c3c34034ac7
#
_entry.id   a6cddad4c9b7a2f45ef24c3c34034ac7
#
_cell.length_a   1.000
_cell.length_b   1.000
_cell.length_c   1.000
_cell.angle_alpha   90.00
_cell.angle_beta   90.00
_cell.angle_gamma   90.00
#
_symmetry.space_group_name_H-M   'P 1'
#
loop_
_entity.id
_entity.type
_entity.pdbx_description
1 polymer ?
#
loop_
_entity_poly.entity_id
_entity_poly.type
_entity_poly.pdbx_seq_one_letter_code
_entity_poly.pdbx_strand_id
1 'polypeptide(L)'
;AERVMVYEVTGKTLDAGMLPAQVGVILSNITTIAFIGQYLETGRPLTTTRITVDGNAVAEPKNIIVPIGARIADVIAACGGYKAEPKKILMGGPMMGRAVYSDEFPIVKNNNAILAFDGAQTLIPEETGCIKCGACTRACPFNLLPVSIAAAYKAKDVEKLDTLKVMQCME
;
A
#
# COMPACT_ATOMS: atom_id res chain seq x y z
N ALA A 1 4.27 -8.22 -2.09
CA ALA A 1 5.23 -7.56 -3.00
C ALA A 1 6.66 -8.06 -2.80
N GLU A 2 7.18 -8.14 -1.56
CA GLU A 2 8.59 -8.51 -1.28
C GLU A 2 9.01 -9.86 -1.87
N ARG A 3 8.18 -10.88 -1.76
CA ARG A 3 8.45 -12.24 -2.27
C ARG A 3 8.69 -12.25 -3.79
N VAL A 4 7.88 -11.52 -4.55
CA VAL A 4 8.03 -11.39 -6.00
C VAL A 4 9.31 -10.64 -6.33
N MET A 5 9.59 -9.53 -5.64
CA MET A 5 10.81 -8.75 -5.88
C MET A 5 12.08 -9.55 -5.59
N VAL A 6 12.10 -10.33 -4.49
CA VAL A 6 13.23 -11.21 -4.18
C VAL A 6 13.43 -12.26 -5.27
N TYR A 7 12.35 -12.88 -5.73
CA TYR A 7 12.42 -13.87 -6.81
C TYR A 7 12.92 -13.27 -8.13
N GLU A 8 12.34 -12.16 -8.57
CA GLU A 8 12.71 -11.51 -9.83
C GLU A 8 14.18 -11.06 -9.87
N VAL A 9 14.70 -10.60 -8.73
CA VAL A 9 16.06 -10.07 -8.67
C VAL A 9 17.10 -11.17 -8.41
N THR A 10 16.76 -12.19 -7.61
CA THR A 10 17.74 -13.16 -7.12
C THR A 10 17.48 -14.60 -7.52
N GLY A 11 16.32 -14.91 -8.10
CA GLY A 11 15.86 -16.27 -8.38
C GLY A 11 15.48 -17.09 -7.12
N LYS A 12 15.61 -16.50 -5.91
CA LYS A 12 15.33 -17.19 -4.65
C LYS A 12 13.84 -17.15 -4.32
N THR A 13 13.29 -18.27 -3.87
CA THR A 13 11.89 -18.37 -3.43
C THR A 13 11.78 -18.15 -1.93
N LEU A 14 10.68 -17.49 -1.53
CA LEU A 14 10.29 -17.33 -0.13
C LEU A 14 8.97 -18.04 0.10
N ASP A 15 8.93 -18.97 1.05
CA ASP A 15 7.67 -19.58 1.48
C ASP A 15 6.82 -18.60 2.29
N ALA A 16 5.54 -18.96 2.52
CA ALA A 16 4.65 -18.14 3.33
C ALA A 16 5.22 -17.94 4.74
N GLY A 17 5.31 -16.68 5.18
CA GLY A 17 5.85 -16.34 6.49
C GLY A 17 7.38 -16.25 6.57
N MET A 18 8.13 -16.63 5.53
CA MET A 18 9.58 -16.42 5.49
C MET A 18 9.94 -14.95 5.26
N LEU A 19 10.98 -14.51 5.95
CA LEU A 19 11.57 -13.19 5.76
C LEU A 19 12.70 -13.24 4.71
N PRO A 20 12.90 -12.18 3.91
CA PRO A 20 14.00 -12.12 2.95
C PRO A 20 15.40 -12.39 3.55
N ALA A 21 15.62 -12.00 4.79
CA ALA A 21 16.87 -12.25 5.51
C ALA A 21 17.22 -13.74 5.64
N GLN A 22 16.22 -14.63 5.70
CA GLN A 22 16.44 -16.08 5.81
C GLN A 22 17.03 -16.71 4.54
N VAL A 23 16.89 -16.02 3.41
CA VAL A 23 17.54 -16.40 2.14
C VAL A 23 18.75 -15.51 1.80
N GLY A 24 19.23 -14.74 2.79
CA GLY A 24 20.41 -13.86 2.64
C GLY A 24 20.12 -12.61 1.81
N VAL A 25 18.89 -12.10 1.84
CA VAL A 25 18.49 -10.88 1.12
C VAL A 25 17.97 -9.84 2.12
N ILE A 26 18.41 -8.61 1.97
CA ILE A 26 17.83 -7.45 2.67
C ILE A 26 17.08 -6.61 1.67
N LEU A 27 15.79 -6.42 1.91
CA LEU A 27 14.94 -5.56 1.12
C LEU A 27 14.58 -4.32 1.94
N SER A 28 14.83 -3.15 1.37
CA SER A 28 14.55 -1.87 2.03
C SER A 28 13.95 -0.86 1.05
N ASN A 29 13.07 0.00 1.57
CA ASN A 29 12.56 1.13 0.81
C ASN A 29 13.71 2.08 0.45
N ILE A 30 13.73 2.58 -0.79
CA ILE A 30 14.78 3.49 -1.28
C ILE A 30 14.90 4.76 -0.41
N THR A 31 13.80 5.27 0.12
CA THR A 31 13.81 6.44 1.02
C THR A 31 14.56 6.14 2.33
N THR A 32 14.41 4.91 2.85
CA THR A 32 15.14 4.45 4.03
C THR A 32 16.63 4.39 3.76
N ILE A 33 17.05 3.83 2.63
CA ILE A 33 18.47 3.75 2.25
C ILE A 33 19.05 5.14 2.04
N ALA A 34 18.34 6.03 1.35
CA ALA A 34 18.76 7.42 1.16
C ALA A 34 18.92 8.16 2.49
N PHE A 35 18.00 7.93 3.44
CA PHE A 35 18.11 8.51 4.78
C PHE A 35 19.32 7.97 5.55
N ILE A 36 19.59 6.66 5.50
CA ILE A 36 20.76 6.07 6.17
C ILE A 36 22.05 6.72 5.64
N GLY A 37 22.19 6.87 4.32
CA GLY A 37 23.33 7.58 3.74
C GLY A 37 23.46 9.00 4.27
N GLN A 38 22.37 9.78 4.24
CA GLN A 38 22.36 11.14 4.76
C GLN A 38 22.67 11.22 6.26
N TYR A 39 22.19 10.26 7.05
CA TYR A 39 22.47 10.20 8.48
C TYR A 39 23.95 9.93 8.77
N LEU A 40 24.57 9.02 8.03
CA LEU A 40 26.01 8.70 8.18
C LEU A 40 26.91 9.92 7.86
N GLU A 41 26.47 10.76 6.93
CA GLU A 41 27.21 11.98 6.56
C GLU A 41 26.98 13.13 7.55
N THR A 42 25.75 13.30 8.04
CA THR A 42 25.35 14.52 8.75
C THR A 42 25.07 14.34 10.24
N GLY A 43 24.84 13.11 10.69
CA GLY A 43 24.39 12.81 12.07
C GLY A 43 22.98 13.30 12.41
N ARG A 44 22.22 13.84 11.43
CA ARG A 44 20.89 14.40 11.68
C ARG A 44 19.83 13.31 11.75
N PRO A 45 18.98 13.29 12.80
CA PRO A 45 17.93 12.29 12.93
C PRO A 45 16.83 12.47 11.89
N LEU A 46 15.97 11.44 11.71
CA LEU A 46 14.83 11.46 10.81
C LEU A 46 13.73 12.36 11.36
N THR A 47 13.67 13.59 10.89
CA THR A 47 12.65 14.59 11.27
C THR A 47 11.69 14.92 10.12
N THR A 48 12.03 14.52 8.90
CA THR A 48 11.21 14.74 7.70
C THR A 48 11.03 13.45 6.93
N THR A 49 9.94 13.37 6.18
CA THR A 49 9.69 12.25 5.26
C THR A 49 9.31 12.77 3.87
N ARG A 50 9.59 11.96 2.84
CA ARG A 50 9.16 12.24 1.47
C ARG A 50 7.86 11.53 1.23
N ILE A 51 6.85 12.26 0.77
CA ILE A 51 5.53 11.72 0.48
C ILE A 51 5.04 12.17 -0.90
N THR A 52 4.24 11.32 -1.50
CA THR A 52 3.45 11.64 -2.68
C THR A 52 2.07 12.12 -2.21
N VAL A 53 1.66 13.29 -2.67
CA VAL A 53 0.29 13.80 -2.47
C VAL A 53 -0.41 13.73 -3.81
N ASP A 54 -1.52 12.98 -3.88
CA ASP A 54 -2.23 12.70 -5.13
C ASP A 54 -3.72 12.42 -4.86
N GLY A 55 -4.45 12.16 -5.91
CA GLY A 55 -5.88 11.89 -5.92
C GLY A 55 -6.66 12.99 -6.60
N ASN A 56 -7.84 12.61 -7.11
CA ASN A 56 -8.65 13.54 -7.90
C ASN A 56 -9.30 14.66 -7.09
N ALA A 57 -9.21 14.64 -5.76
CA ALA A 57 -9.64 15.75 -4.91
C ALA A 57 -8.52 16.78 -4.64
N VAL A 58 -7.24 16.46 -4.94
CA VAL A 58 -6.10 17.37 -4.71
C VAL A 58 -5.95 18.34 -5.88
N ALA A 59 -5.70 19.62 -5.59
CA ALA A 59 -5.56 20.63 -6.63
C ALA A 59 -4.25 20.48 -7.43
N GLU A 60 -3.13 20.33 -6.74
CA GLU A 60 -1.79 20.23 -7.34
C GLU A 60 -1.07 18.97 -6.84
N PRO A 61 -1.29 17.80 -7.46
CA PRO A 61 -0.56 16.57 -7.08
C PRO A 61 0.96 16.73 -7.25
N LYS A 62 1.72 16.34 -6.22
CA LYS A 62 3.20 16.45 -6.24
C LYS A 62 3.87 15.61 -5.17
N ASN A 63 5.17 15.40 -5.33
CA ASN A 63 6.03 14.83 -4.30
C ASN A 63 6.64 15.95 -3.46
N ILE A 64 6.53 15.86 -2.14
CA ILE A 64 7.02 16.88 -1.21
C ILE A 64 7.77 16.26 -0.03
N ILE A 65 8.61 17.07 0.60
CA ILE A 65 9.26 16.75 1.87
C ILE A 65 8.49 17.47 2.97
N VAL A 66 8.02 16.71 3.95
CA VAL A 66 7.22 17.26 5.06
C VAL A 66 7.82 16.88 6.40
N PRO A 67 7.67 17.71 7.44
CA PRO A 67 7.99 17.33 8.81
C PRO A 67 7.14 16.13 9.24
N ILE A 68 7.74 15.18 9.96
CA ILE A 68 6.98 14.15 10.67
C ILE A 68 6.17 14.84 11.77
N GLY A 69 4.87 14.55 11.84
CA GLY A 69 3.93 15.23 12.72
C GLY A 69 3.14 16.37 12.08
N ALA A 70 3.47 16.80 10.86
CA ALA A 70 2.64 17.74 10.11
C ALA A 70 1.24 17.16 9.88
N ARG A 71 0.18 17.98 9.98
CA ARG A 71 -1.19 17.52 9.71
C ARG A 71 -1.39 17.30 8.22
N ILE A 72 -2.22 16.33 7.86
CA ILE A 72 -2.60 16.08 6.46
C ILE A 72 -3.20 17.34 5.84
N ALA A 73 -4.03 18.09 6.58
CA ALA A 73 -4.61 19.35 6.11
C ALA A 73 -3.54 20.36 5.66
N ASP A 74 -2.47 20.54 6.46
CA ASP A 74 -1.39 21.47 6.12
C ASP A 74 -0.60 20.99 4.89
N VAL A 75 -0.42 19.69 4.76
CA VAL A 75 0.24 19.05 3.62
C VAL A 75 -0.58 19.25 2.34
N ILE A 76 -1.89 19.04 2.41
CA ILE A 76 -2.81 19.29 1.28
C ILE A 76 -2.84 20.77 0.92
N ALA A 77 -2.87 21.68 1.92
CA ALA A 77 -2.81 23.12 1.68
C ALA A 77 -1.54 23.52 0.92
N ALA A 78 -0.37 22.94 1.25
CA ALA A 78 0.88 23.13 0.51
C ALA A 78 0.84 22.57 -0.94
N CYS A 79 -0.16 21.75 -1.25
CA CYS A 79 -0.45 21.21 -2.58
C CYS A 79 -1.64 21.92 -3.26
N GLY A 80 -1.87 23.19 -2.94
CA GLY A 80 -2.94 24.00 -3.53
C GLY A 80 -4.33 23.77 -2.92
N GLY A 81 -4.41 22.92 -1.88
CA GLY A 81 -5.68 22.58 -1.22
C GLY A 81 -6.49 21.52 -1.96
N TYR A 82 -7.74 21.40 -1.57
CA TYR A 82 -8.72 20.54 -2.26
C TYR A 82 -9.39 21.29 -3.41
N LYS A 83 -9.49 20.66 -4.57
CA LYS A 83 -10.32 21.16 -5.70
C LYS A 83 -11.72 20.56 -5.70
N ALA A 84 -11.95 19.52 -4.91
CA ALA A 84 -13.25 18.89 -4.68
C ALA A 84 -13.31 18.39 -3.24
N GLU A 85 -14.51 18.26 -2.68
CA GLU A 85 -14.71 17.72 -1.33
C GLU A 85 -14.19 16.27 -1.25
N PRO A 86 -13.20 15.97 -0.40
CA PRO A 86 -12.70 14.61 -0.29
C PRO A 86 -13.73 13.71 0.41
N LYS A 87 -14.06 12.60 -0.22
CA LYS A 87 -14.91 11.55 0.37
C LYS A 87 -14.09 10.41 0.95
N LYS A 88 -12.82 10.33 0.58
CA LYS A 88 -11.88 9.32 1.09
C LYS A 88 -10.47 9.88 1.10
N ILE A 89 -9.82 9.78 2.25
CA ILE A 89 -8.40 10.11 2.40
C ILE A 89 -7.67 8.83 2.83
N LEU A 90 -6.58 8.50 2.12
CA LEU A 90 -5.72 7.37 2.45
C LEU A 90 -4.36 7.87 2.92
N MET A 91 -3.89 7.33 4.04
CA MET A 91 -2.50 7.43 4.50
C MET A 91 -1.72 6.22 3.99
N GLY A 92 -0.92 6.41 2.95
CA GLY A 92 -0.20 5.37 2.23
C GLY A 92 -0.71 5.18 0.80
N GLY A 93 -0.19 4.15 0.12
CA GLY A 93 -0.58 3.83 -1.25
C GLY A 93 -1.99 3.25 -1.38
N PRO A 94 -2.52 3.11 -2.60
CA PRO A 94 -3.89 2.68 -2.83
C PRO A 94 -4.17 1.22 -2.40
N MET A 95 -3.14 0.37 -2.33
CA MET A 95 -3.30 -1.04 -1.94
C MET A 95 -3.22 -1.25 -0.43
N MET A 96 -2.23 -0.64 0.24
CA MET A 96 -1.90 -0.88 1.65
C MET A 96 -2.22 0.32 2.54
N GLY A 97 -2.63 1.45 1.97
CA GLY A 97 -2.95 2.67 2.70
C GLY A 97 -4.19 2.51 3.57
N ARG A 98 -4.15 3.16 4.73
CA ARG A 98 -5.30 3.18 5.67
C ARG A 98 -6.18 4.37 5.37
N ALA A 99 -7.49 4.13 5.26
CA ALA A 99 -8.46 5.22 5.19
C ALA A 99 -8.55 5.93 6.55
N VAL A 100 -8.54 7.26 6.51
CA VAL A 100 -8.72 8.11 7.68
C VAL A 100 -10.00 8.95 7.52
N TYR A 101 -10.62 9.26 8.63
CA TYR A 101 -11.90 9.99 8.66
C TYR A 101 -11.73 11.52 8.79
N SER A 102 -10.48 11.97 8.96
CA SER A 102 -10.17 13.40 9.10
C SER A 102 -8.77 13.68 8.55
N ASP A 103 -8.55 14.87 8.05
CA ASP A 103 -7.24 15.38 7.63
C ASP A 103 -6.45 16.07 8.76
N GLU A 104 -6.98 16.05 9.98
CA GLU A 104 -6.26 16.47 11.18
C GLU A 104 -5.20 15.46 11.65
N PHE A 105 -5.18 14.24 11.10
CA PHE A 105 -4.17 13.24 11.45
C PHE A 105 -2.77 13.69 11.07
N PRO A 106 -1.77 13.40 11.94
CA PRO A 106 -0.38 13.73 11.65
C PRO A 106 0.24 12.76 10.66
N ILE A 107 1.14 13.26 9.83
CA ILE A 107 2.06 12.44 9.03
C ILE A 107 2.98 11.67 9.97
N VAL A 108 3.02 10.36 9.81
CA VAL A 108 3.89 9.49 10.58
C VAL A 108 5.11 9.03 9.77
N LYS A 109 6.12 8.56 10.47
CA LYS A 109 7.43 8.18 9.89
C LYS A 109 7.35 7.23 8.69
N ASN A 110 6.41 6.30 8.69
CA ASN A 110 6.23 5.30 7.63
C ASN A 110 5.22 5.72 6.55
N ASN A 111 4.70 6.94 6.59
CA ASN A 111 3.90 7.45 5.49
C ASN A 111 4.75 7.73 4.26
N ASN A 112 4.31 7.23 3.12
CA ASN A 112 4.91 7.46 1.81
C ASN A 112 3.96 8.14 0.82
N ALA A 113 2.67 8.22 1.14
CA ALA A 113 1.68 8.91 0.33
C ALA A 113 0.48 9.41 1.16
N ILE A 114 -0.15 10.46 0.67
CA ILE A 114 -1.49 10.90 1.04
C ILE A 114 -2.31 10.99 -0.24
N LEU A 115 -3.39 10.24 -0.30
CA LEU A 115 -4.29 10.20 -1.47
C LEU A 115 -5.67 10.69 -1.05
N ALA A 116 -6.18 11.70 -1.74
CA ALA A 116 -7.51 12.23 -1.48
C ALA A 116 -8.40 12.07 -2.72
N PHE A 117 -9.52 11.38 -2.53
CA PHE A 117 -10.47 11.04 -3.59
C PHE A 117 -11.83 11.68 -3.34
N ASP A 118 -12.45 12.17 -4.41
CA ASP A 118 -13.82 12.66 -4.39
C ASP A 118 -14.86 11.50 -4.47
N GLY A 119 -16.15 11.87 -4.52
CA GLY A 119 -17.23 10.90 -4.59
C GLY A 119 -17.21 10.00 -5.83
N ALA A 120 -16.70 10.48 -6.96
CA ALA A 120 -16.69 9.71 -8.21
C ALA A 120 -15.74 8.50 -8.14
N GLN A 121 -14.58 8.67 -7.49
CA GLN A 121 -13.58 7.59 -7.34
C GLN A 121 -13.76 6.73 -6.08
N THR A 122 -14.73 7.04 -5.24
CA THR A 122 -15.01 6.29 -4.02
C THR A 122 -16.23 5.38 -4.12
N LEU A 123 -16.92 5.38 -5.26
CA LEU A 123 -18.05 4.51 -5.49
C LEU A 123 -17.61 3.04 -5.45
N ILE A 124 -18.24 2.29 -4.56
CA ILE A 124 -18.06 0.84 -4.50
C ILE A 124 -19.18 0.24 -5.35
N PRO A 125 -18.86 -0.45 -6.46
CA PRO A 125 -19.88 -1.09 -7.29
C PRO A 125 -20.58 -2.20 -6.50
N GLU A 126 -21.85 -2.46 -6.83
CA GLU A 126 -22.58 -3.59 -6.25
C GLU A 126 -21.92 -4.93 -6.62
N GLU A 127 -21.94 -5.87 -5.67
CA GLU A 127 -21.45 -7.21 -5.92
C GLU A 127 -22.33 -7.90 -6.98
N THR A 128 -21.68 -8.42 -8.02
CA THR A 128 -22.35 -9.18 -9.08
C THR A 128 -21.88 -10.64 -9.08
N GLY A 129 -22.70 -11.52 -9.70
CA GLY A 129 -22.32 -12.92 -9.85
C GLY A 129 -21.03 -13.07 -10.66
N CYS A 130 -20.17 -14.00 -10.23
CA CYS A 130 -18.91 -14.28 -10.94
C CYS A 130 -19.20 -14.93 -12.31
N ILE A 131 -18.70 -14.30 -13.40
CA ILE A 131 -18.83 -14.81 -14.78
C ILE A 131 -17.80 -15.90 -15.13
N LYS A 132 -16.98 -16.32 -14.17
CA LYS A 132 -15.97 -17.40 -14.32
C LYS A 132 -14.92 -17.16 -15.43
N CYS A 133 -14.59 -15.92 -15.74
CA CYS A 133 -13.61 -15.58 -16.81
C CYS A 133 -12.15 -15.93 -16.47
N GLY A 134 -11.81 -16.24 -15.21
CA GLY A 134 -10.46 -16.59 -14.77
C GLY A 134 -9.46 -15.43 -14.74
N ALA A 135 -9.87 -14.19 -14.99
CA ALA A 135 -8.97 -13.04 -15.02
C ALA A 135 -8.21 -12.85 -13.70
N CYS A 136 -8.89 -13.01 -12.56
CA CYS A 136 -8.29 -12.91 -11.23
C CYS A 136 -7.21 -13.98 -10.97
N THR A 137 -7.39 -15.20 -11.48
CA THR A 137 -6.38 -16.27 -11.36
C THR A 137 -5.16 -15.97 -12.23
N ARG A 138 -5.36 -15.49 -13.46
CA ARG A 138 -4.26 -15.12 -14.36
C ARG A 138 -3.48 -13.91 -13.87
N ALA A 139 -4.13 -12.98 -13.17
CA ALA A 139 -3.48 -11.81 -12.59
C ALA A 139 -2.69 -12.14 -11.31
N CYS A 140 -2.99 -13.25 -10.66
CA CYS A 140 -2.32 -13.62 -9.41
C CYS A 140 -0.93 -14.20 -9.67
N PRO A 141 0.17 -13.61 -9.16
CA PRO A 141 1.54 -14.11 -9.37
C PRO A 141 1.79 -15.48 -8.73
N PHE A 142 0.91 -15.93 -7.83
CA PHE A 142 0.97 -17.23 -7.17
C PHE A 142 -0.06 -18.23 -7.69
N ASN A 143 -0.77 -17.89 -8.77
CA ASN A 143 -1.83 -18.71 -9.37
C ASN A 143 -2.91 -19.15 -8.38
N LEU A 144 -3.20 -18.35 -7.38
CA LEU A 144 -4.28 -18.62 -6.45
C LEU A 144 -5.63 -18.54 -7.16
N LEU A 145 -6.66 -19.13 -6.52
CA LEU A 145 -8.03 -19.13 -6.99
C LEU A 145 -8.91 -18.19 -6.14
N PRO A 146 -8.87 -16.84 -6.38
CA PRO A 146 -9.53 -15.86 -5.50
C PRO A 146 -11.01 -16.13 -5.27
N VAL A 147 -11.74 -16.54 -6.32
CA VAL A 147 -13.19 -16.85 -6.21
C VAL A 147 -13.44 -18.06 -5.30
N SER A 148 -12.62 -19.11 -5.42
CA SER A 148 -12.73 -20.30 -4.57
C SER A 148 -12.36 -19.99 -3.13
N ILE A 149 -11.32 -19.17 -2.92
CA ILE A 149 -10.91 -18.70 -1.59
C ILE A 149 -12.04 -17.89 -0.95
N ALA A 150 -12.64 -16.95 -1.67
CA ALA A 150 -13.76 -16.15 -1.17
C ALA A 150 -14.98 -17.04 -0.80
N ALA A 151 -15.29 -18.05 -1.61
CA ALA A 151 -16.36 -19.00 -1.32
C ALA A 151 -16.06 -19.84 -0.07
N ALA A 152 -14.84 -20.36 0.07
CA ALA A 152 -14.41 -21.11 1.24
C ALA A 152 -14.42 -20.24 2.51
N TYR A 153 -13.98 -18.98 2.40
CA TYR A 153 -14.04 -18.02 3.50
C TYR A 153 -15.48 -17.74 3.97
N LYS A 154 -16.39 -17.45 3.01
CA LYS A 154 -17.83 -17.26 3.32
C LYS A 154 -18.45 -18.51 3.99
N ALA A 155 -18.00 -19.70 3.59
CA ALA A 155 -18.43 -20.98 4.19
C ALA A 155 -17.72 -21.30 5.52
N LYS A 156 -16.72 -20.53 5.94
CA LYS A 156 -15.84 -20.79 7.10
C LYS A 156 -15.12 -22.15 7.03
N ASP A 157 -14.82 -22.62 5.82
CA ASP A 157 -14.17 -23.90 5.54
C ASP A 157 -12.64 -23.72 5.58
N VAL A 158 -12.08 -23.92 6.78
CA VAL A 158 -10.65 -23.73 7.04
C VAL A 158 -9.79 -24.75 6.28
N GLU A 159 -10.22 -26.00 6.19
CA GLU A 159 -9.47 -27.05 5.49
C GLU A 159 -9.36 -26.74 4.00
N LYS A 160 -10.44 -26.25 3.42
CA LYS A 160 -10.45 -25.83 2.02
C LYS A 160 -9.60 -24.59 1.78
N LEU A 161 -9.57 -23.62 2.70
CA LEU A 161 -8.69 -22.46 2.63
C LEU A 161 -7.21 -22.88 2.63
N ASP A 162 -6.84 -23.86 3.46
CA ASP A 162 -5.48 -24.40 3.49
C ASP A 162 -5.14 -25.13 2.17
N THR A 163 -6.03 -25.99 1.70
CA THR A 163 -5.90 -26.68 0.39
C THR A 163 -5.73 -25.68 -0.76
N LEU A 164 -6.44 -24.56 -0.72
CA LEU A 164 -6.34 -23.46 -1.69
C LEU A 164 -5.11 -22.57 -1.48
N LYS A 165 -4.25 -22.90 -0.50
CA LYS A 165 -3.00 -22.22 -0.18
C LYS A 165 -3.21 -20.71 0.08
N VAL A 166 -4.28 -20.36 0.82
CA VAL A 166 -4.62 -18.96 1.07
C VAL A 166 -3.46 -18.17 1.70
N MET A 167 -2.62 -18.83 2.54
CA MET A 167 -1.44 -18.23 3.17
C MET A 167 -0.33 -17.81 2.19
N GLN A 168 -0.43 -18.21 0.92
CA GLN A 168 0.46 -17.76 -0.13
C GLN A 168 0.05 -16.38 -0.67
N CYS A 169 -1.16 -15.88 -0.34
CA CYS A 169 -1.59 -14.55 -0.74
C CYS A 169 -0.65 -13.49 -0.18
N MET A 170 -0.30 -12.52 -1.00
CA MET A 170 0.54 -11.38 -0.58
C MET A 170 -0.25 -10.08 -0.44
N GLU A 171 -1.56 -10.20 -0.27
CA GLU A 171 -2.57 -9.13 -0.15
C GLU A 171 -2.92 -8.42 -1.45
#